data_25221df13d6289ffaa3da12ccbc69b56
#
_entry.id   25221df13d6289ffaa3da12ccbc69b56
#
_cell.length_a   1.000
_cell.length_b   1.000
_cell.length_c   1.000
_cell.angle_alpha   90.00
_cell.angle_beta   90.00
_cell.angle_gamma   90.00
#
_symmetry.space_group_name_H-M   'P 1'
#
loop_
_entity.id
_entity.type
_entity.pdbx_description
1 polymer ?
#
loop_
_entity_poly.entity_id
_entity_poly.type
_entity_poly.pdbx_seq_one_letter_code
_entity_poly.pdbx_strand_id
1 'polypeptide(L)'
;GTGVTAGSTIVWYGMGGTIGSAPSATVFVTDPSAFYVSPGLFQGKTGSWFTEQGITPVFYVQEPQISLRIFDETADFEITPSTVWVPRGDAIGFQVDTTVSILAARPGSPGSPVTIRIRGPDGIEYSAVDGFPLENILIDSPNYRTGPVWFTGDYGNGNYTVWVESTGNNMNDNYPSQGKTISAPVTFLLQRTNPLIAATTAAA
;
A
#
# COMPACT_ATOMS: atom_id res chain seq x y z
N GLY A 1 -11.87 -13.76 18.61
CA GLY A 1 -11.01 -13.32 19.71
C GLY A 1 -9.64 -13.93 19.57
N THR A 2 -8.60 -13.20 19.95
CA THR A 2 -7.19 -13.60 19.80
C THR A 2 -6.74 -14.66 20.81
N GLY A 3 -7.60 -15.11 21.75
CA GLY A 3 -7.21 -15.96 22.87
C GLY A 3 -6.38 -15.26 23.97
N VAL A 4 -6.18 -13.94 23.86
CA VAL A 4 -5.51 -13.12 24.86
C VAL A 4 -6.56 -12.53 25.79
N THR A 5 -6.37 -12.68 27.10
CA THR A 5 -7.23 -12.10 28.15
C THR A 5 -6.55 -10.87 28.76
N ALA A 6 -7.34 -9.99 29.36
CA ALA A 6 -6.79 -8.88 30.14
C ALA A 6 -5.91 -9.41 31.28
N GLY A 7 -4.76 -8.76 31.49
CA GLY A 7 -3.77 -9.21 32.48
C GLY A 7 -2.82 -10.31 31.98
N SER A 8 -2.93 -10.74 30.71
CA SER A 8 -1.99 -11.72 30.13
C SER A 8 -0.66 -11.07 29.77
N THR A 9 0.42 -11.83 29.91
CA THR A 9 1.71 -11.51 29.31
C THR A 9 1.86 -12.27 28.01
N ILE A 10 2.22 -11.55 26.95
CA ILE A 10 2.56 -12.12 25.65
C ILE A 10 4.07 -12.08 25.45
N VAL A 11 4.59 -13.08 24.79
CA VAL A 11 6.03 -13.30 24.61
C VAL A 11 6.40 -13.55 23.15
N TRP A 12 7.58 -13.11 22.79
CA TRP A 12 8.16 -13.35 21.49
C TRP A 12 9.54 -13.99 21.63
N TYR A 13 9.79 -14.98 20.79
CA TYR A 13 11.08 -15.66 20.73
C TYR A 13 11.82 -15.22 19.46
N GLY A 14 12.95 -14.55 19.61
CA GLY A 14 13.80 -14.09 18.52
C GLY A 14 14.38 -15.22 17.68
N MET A 15 15.20 -14.86 16.70
CA MET A 15 15.87 -15.83 15.83
C MET A 15 16.65 -16.87 16.66
N GLY A 16 16.33 -18.15 16.45
CA GLY A 16 16.92 -19.26 17.21
C GLY A 16 16.30 -19.55 18.58
N GLY A 17 15.37 -18.69 19.05
CA GLY A 17 14.59 -18.95 20.26
C GLY A 17 13.48 -19.96 20.02
N THR A 18 13.22 -20.80 20.99
CA THR A 18 12.15 -21.80 20.95
C THR A 18 11.18 -21.62 22.12
N ILE A 19 9.94 -22.06 21.94
CA ILE A 19 8.96 -22.10 23.05
C ILE A 19 9.57 -22.89 24.22
N GLY A 20 9.55 -22.28 25.41
CA GLY A 20 10.17 -22.84 26.61
C GLY A 20 11.58 -22.32 26.93
N SER A 21 12.21 -21.60 25.99
CA SER A 21 13.42 -20.81 26.29
C SER A 21 13.07 -19.47 26.94
N ALA A 22 14.05 -18.70 27.39
CA ALA A 22 13.83 -17.34 27.82
C ALA A 22 13.30 -16.50 26.63
N PRO A 23 12.17 -15.80 26.76
CA PRO A 23 11.64 -14.97 25.68
C PRO A 23 12.57 -13.78 25.39
N SER A 24 12.68 -13.42 24.12
CA SER A 24 13.45 -12.26 23.68
C SER A 24 12.72 -10.94 23.89
N ALA A 25 11.40 -10.98 24.01
CA ALA A 25 10.58 -9.84 24.38
C ALA A 25 9.30 -10.29 25.09
N THR A 26 8.82 -9.44 26.00
CA THR A 26 7.57 -9.63 26.74
C THR A 26 6.75 -8.34 26.71
N VAL A 27 5.41 -8.48 26.62
CA VAL A 27 4.49 -7.35 26.68
C VAL A 27 3.29 -7.74 27.54
N PHE A 28 2.96 -6.87 28.48
CA PHE A 28 1.76 -7.05 29.32
C PHE A 28 0.54 -6.43 28.61
N VAL A 29 -0.53 -7.20 28.50
CA VAL A 29 -1.76 -6.80 27.81
C VAL A 29 -2.80 -6.42 28.85
N THR A 30 -3.02 -5.13 29.04
CA THR A 30 -4.05 -4.61 29.97
C THR A 30 -5.45 -4.77 29.41
N ASP A 31 -5.65 -4.41 28.13
CA ASP A 31 -6.94 -4.49 27.45
C ASP A 31 -6.74 -5.06 26.03
N PRO A 32 -7.14 -6.32 25.77
CA PRO A 32 -7.00 -6.90 24.42
C PRO A 32 -7.93 -6.27 23.39
N SER A 33 -9.01 -5.57 23.80
CA SER A 33 -9.94 -4.91 22.88
C SER A 33 -9.40 -3.58 22.35
N ALA A 34 -8.49 -2.94 23.10
CA ALA A 34 -7.84 -1.68 22.77
C ALA A 34 -6.31 -1.83 22.68
N PHE A 35 -5.83 -3.03 22.32
CA PHE A 35 -4.39 -3.30 22.28
C PHE A 35 -3.73 -2.64 21.06
N TYR A 36 -2.84 -1.69 21.34
CA TYR A 36 -2.07 -0.97 20.31
C TYR A 36 -0.70 -1.61 20.09
N VAL A 37 -0.44 -2.03 18.84
CA VAL A 37 0.85 -2.58 18.42
C VAL A 37 1.78 -1.42 18.11
N SER A 38 2.47 -0.91 19.14
CA SER A 38 3.36 0.24 18.97
C SER A 38 4.69 -0.16 18.32
N PRO A 39 5.22 0.63 17.38
CA PRO A 39 6.52 0.37 16.77
C PRO A 39 7.64 0.25 17.80
N GLY A 40 7.66 1.08 18.83
CA GLY A 40 8.69 1.03 19.86
C GLY A 40 8.79 -0.32 20.59
N LEU A 41 7.66 -1.02 20.74
CA LEU A 41 7.63 -2.35 21.37
C LEU A 41 7.83 -3.49 20.37
N PHE A 42 7.31 -3.36 19.14
CA PHE A 42 7.19 -4.47 18.18
C PHE A 42 8.13 -4.37 16.99
N GLN A 43 8.77 -3.23 16.73
CA GLN A 43 9.73 -3.07 15.64
C GLN A 43 10.85 -4.10 15.71
N GLY A 44 11.07 -4.82 14.61
CA GLY A 44 12.05 -5.90 14.52
C GLY A 44 11.68 -7.19 15.24
N LYS A 45 10.48 -7.27 15.84
CA LYS A 45 9.96 -8.45 16.54
C LYS A 45 8.81 -9.07 15.76
N THR A 46 9.05 -9.32 14.50
CA THR A 46 8.08 -9.92 13.57
C THR A 46 7.92 -11.42 13.82
N GLY A 47 6.80 -11.97 13.38
CA GLY A 47 6.45 -13.36 13.54
C GLY A 47 5.41 -13.63 14.62
N SER A 48 5.38 -14.85 15.08
CA SER A 48 4.41 -15.34 16.05
C SER A 48 4.70 -14.87 17.47
N TRP A 49 3.64 -14.39 18.15
CA TRP A 49 3.63 -14.06 19.56
C TRP A 49 2.73 -15.05 20.29
N PHE A 50 3.10 -15.43 21.50
CA PHE A 50 2.46 -16.45 22.32
C PHE A 50 2.04 -15.86 23.66
N THR A 51 1.12 -16.48 24.37
CA THR A 51 1.00 -16.24 25.81
C THR A 51 2.18 -16.87 26.51
N GLU A 52 2.60 -16.35 27.66
CA GLU A 52 3.79 -16.82 28.42
C GLU A 52 3.81 -18.34 28.66
N GLN A 53 2.64 -18.96 28.82
CA GLN A 53 2.51 -20.40 29.03
C GLN A 53 1.91 -21.14 27.82
N GLY A 54 1.66 -20.43 26.70
CA GLY A 54 0.99 -20.98 25.54
C GLY A 54 1.98 -21.51 24.49
N ILE A 55 1.59 -22.59 23.83
CA ILE A 55 2.33 -23.17 22.69
C ILE A 55 1.69 -22.76 21.35
N THR A 56 0.50 -22.17 21.38
CA THR A 56 -0.22 -21.70 20.19
C THR A 56 -0.05 -20.19 20.04
N PRO A 57 0.29 -19.71 18.83
CA PRO A 57 0.38 -18.28 18.58
C PRO A 57 -0.97 -17.57 18.86
N VAL A 58 -0.92 -16.44 19.55
CA VAL A 58 -2.10 -15.62 19.83
C VAL A 58 -2.28 -14.50 18.83
N PHE A 59 -1.19 -14.03 18.23
CA PHE A 59 -1.20 -13.14 17.09
C PHE A 59 0.15 -13.18 16.33
N TYR A 60 0.16 -12.58 15.15
CA TYR A 60 1.32 -12.49 14.28
C TYR A 60 1.64 -11.02 14.02
N VAL A 61 2.89 -10.63 14.21
CA VAL A 61 3.39 -9.29 13.91
C VAL A 61 4.10 -9.32 12.57
N GLN A 62 3.67 -8.47 11.67
CA GLN A 62 4.26 -8.33 10.34
C GLN A 62 4.53 -6.86 10.07
N GLU A 63 5.67 -6.55 9.45
CA GLU A 63 5.89 -5.21 8.93
C GLU A 63 4.98 -4.98 7.72
N PRO A 64 4.34 -3.80 7.63
CA PRO A 64 3.57 -3.46 6.46
C PRO A 64 4.48 -3.35 5.25
N GLN A 65 3.95 -3.69 4.09
CA GLN A 65 4.58 -3.47 2.79
C GLN A 65 3.52 -2.91 1.85
N ILE A 66 3.91 -1.93 1.05
CA ILE A 66 3.04 -1.36 0.04
C ILE A 66 3.88 -0.93 -1.18
N SER A 67 3.37 -1.26 -2.35
CA SER A 67 3.90 -0.78 -3.63
C SER A 67 2.76 -0.47 -4.58
N LEU A 68 3.03 0.41 -5.53
CA LEU A 68 2.09 0.80 -6.57
C LEU A 68 2.66 0.40 -7.93
N ARG A 69 1.80 -0.23 -8.73
CA ARG A 69 2.01 -0.45 -10.16
C ARG A 69 0.92 0.29 -10.94
N ILE A 70 1.29 0.87 -12.05
CA ILE A 70 0.39 1.65 -12.91
C ILE A 70 0.36 0.97 -14.27
N PHE A 71 -0.81 0.85 -14.85
CA PHE A 71 -0.99 0.20 -16.15
C PHE A 71 -1.64 1.17 -17.13
N ASP A 72 -1.11 1.23 -18.32
CA ASP A 72 -1.83 1.71 -19.48
C ASP A 72 -2.71 0.55 -19.96
N GLU A 73 -4.00 0.65 -19.65
CA GLU A 73 -5.00 -0.39 -19.94
C GLU A 73 -5.42 -0.37 -21.42
N THR A 74 -5.15 0.74 -22.14
CA THR A 74 -5.41 0.85 -23.58
C THR A 74 -4.33 0.12 -24.38
N ALA A 75 -3.08 0.29 -24.00
CA ALA A 75 -1.93 -0.30 -24.67
C ALA A 75 -1.45 -1.62 -24.02
N ASP A 76 -2.09 -2.03 -22.92
CA ASP A 76 -1.82 -3.27 -22.17
C ASP A 76 -0.36 -3.41 -21.72
N PHE A 77 0.19 -2.36 -21.07
CA PHE A 77 1.54 -2.42 -20.51
C PHE A 77 1.65 -1.71 -19.16
N GLU A 78 2.66 -2.09 -18.37
CA GLU A 78 2.98 -1.45 -17.11
C GLU A 78 3.80 -0.17 -17.31
N ILE A 79 3.31 0.93 -16.73
CA ILE A 79 4.03 2.21 -16.68
C ILE A 79 5.07 2.13 -15.57
N THR A 80 6.34 2.12 -15.93
CA THR A 80 7.48 2.07 -15.02
C THR A 80 8.24 3.39 -15.01
N PRO A 81 9.18 3.63 -14.07
CA PRO A 81 10.04 4.81 -14.11
C PRO A 81 10.86 4.97 -15.38
N SER A 82 11.03 3.90 -16.19
CA SER A 82 11.66 3.95 -17.49
C SER A 82 10.69 4.25 -18.65
N THR A 83 9.38 4.34 -18.39
CA THR A 83 8.39 4.72 -19.39
C THR A 83 8.57 6.18 -19.75
N VAL A 84 8.91 6.44 -21.01
CA VAL A 84 9.23 7.80 -21.46
C VAL A 84 8.00 8.69 -21.49
N TRP A 85 6.85 8.14 -21.92
CA TRP A 85 5.60 8.88 -22.05
C TRP A 85 4.40 7.92 -22.18
N VAL A 86 3.21 8.44 -21.88
CA VAL A 86 1.92 7.77 -22.05
C VAL A 86 1.07 8.64 -22.98
N PRO A 87 0.37 8.05 -23.97
CA PRO A 87 -0.53 8.80 -24.85
C PRO A 87 -1.68 9.42 -24.04
N ARG A 88 -1.93 10.69 -24.27
CA ARG A 88 -3.12 11.33 -23.73
C ARG A 88 -4.36 10.83 -24.47
N GLY A 89 -5.32 10.30 -23.73
CA GLY A 89 -6.52 9.64 -24.22
C GLY A 89 -6.57 8.18 -23.83
N ASP A 90 -5.44 7.61 -23.43
CA ASP A 90 -5.41 6.24 -22.93
C ASP A 90 -6.02 6.14 -21.52
N ALA A 91 -6.50 4.95 -21.19
CA ALA A 91 -7.07 4.63 -19.90
C ALA A 91 -6.00 4.04 -18.98
N ILE A 92 -5.89 4.58 -17.77
CA ILE A 92 -4.92 4.14 -16.76
C ILE A 92 -5.63 3.40 -15.64
N GLY A 93 -5.02 2.31 -15.19
CA GLY A 93 -5.40 1.52 -14.02
C GLY A 93 -4.29 1.46 -12.99
N PHE A 94 -4.65 1.12 -11.76
CA PHE A 94 -3.74 1.00 -10.64
C PHE A 94 -3.77 -0.41 -10.05
N GLN A 95 -2.62 -0.90 -9.62
CA GLN A 95 -2.51 -2.09 -8.81
C GLN A 95 -1.74 -1.75 -7.53
N VAL A 96 -2.36 -2.05 -6.39
CA VAL A 96 -1.73 -1.90 -5.08
C VAL A 96 -1.34 -3.27 -4.57
N ASP A 97 -0.04 -3.52 -4.44
CA ASP A 97 0.50 -4.73 -3.85
C ASP A 97 0.82 -4.44 -2.38
N THR A 98 0.18 -5.17 -1.45
CA THR A 98 0.31 -4.85 -0.03
C THR A 98 0.06 -6.04 0.88
N THR A 99 0.78 -6.07 2.01
CA THR A 99 0.54 -7.03 3.09
C THR A 99 -0.55 -6.62 4.06
N VAL A 100 -0.98 -5.33 4.05
CA VAL A 100 -2.02 -4.86 4.98
C VAL A 100 -3.42 -5.32 4.58
N SER A 101 -3.61 -5.88 3.39
CA SER A 101 -4.87 -6.51 2.95
C SER A 101 -5.36 -7.60 3.91
N ILE A 102 -4.47 -8.23 4.68
CA ILE A 102 -4.83 -9.21 5.72
C ILE A 102 -5.81 -8.64 6.78
N LEU A 103 -5.87 -7.32 6.93
CA LEU A 103 -6.81 -6.67 7.82
C LEU A 103 -8.26 -6.85 7.39
N ALA A 104 -8.52 -7.11 6.10
CA ALA A 104 -9.85 -7.45 5.58
C ALA A 104 -10.39 -8.77 6.15
N ALA A 105 -9.52 -9.69 6.57
CA ALA A 105 -9.93 -10.94 7.21
C ALA A 105 -10.48 -10.77 8.64
N ARG A 106 -10.42 -9.58 9.22
CA ARG A 106 -10.96 -9.30 10.55
C ARG A 106 -12.48 -9.19 10.48
N PRO A 107 -13.22 -9.80 11.43
CA PRO A 107 -14.66 -9.66 11.50
C PRO A 107 -15.09 -8.18 11.51
N GLY A 108 -15.98 -7.80 10.59
CA GLY A 108 -16.51 -6.44 10.48
C GLY A 108 -15.59 -5.44 9.76
N SER A 109 -14.45 -5.88 9.23
CA SER A 109 -13.59 -5.03 8.39
C SER A 109 -13.95 -5.20 6.92
N PRO A 110 -14.31 -4.14 6.20
CA PRO A 110 -14.58 -4.21 4.76
C PRO A 110 -13.31 -4.22 3.88
N GLY A 111 -12.15 -4.02 4.49
CA GLY A 111 -10.86 -3.89 3.81
C GLY A 111 -9.89 -3.01 4.58
N SER A 112 -8.68 -2.88 4.06
CA SER A 112 -7.69 -1.94 4.58
C SER A 112 -7.71 -0.67 3.73
N PRO A 113 -7.94 0.52 4.31
CA PRO A 113 -7.98 1.74 3.54
C PRO A 113 -6.60 2.17 3.06
N VAL A 114 -6.53 2.57 1.80
CA VAL A 114 -5.37 3.21 1.18
C VAL A 114 -5.83 4.47 0.45
N THR A 115 -4.91 5.39 0.20
CA THR A 115 -5.13 6.56 -0.64
C THR A 115 -4.11 6.57 -1.76
N ILE A 116 -4.57 6.64 -3.01
CA ILE A 116 -3.73 6.89 -4.17
C ILE A 116 -3.58 8.41 -4.30
N ARG A 117 -2.36 8.89 -4.39
CA ARG A 117 -2.04 10.29 -4.62
C ARG A 117 -1.59 10.48 -6.06
N ILE A 118 -2.17 11.44 -6.73
CA ILE A 118 -1.79 11.86 -8.09
C ILE A 118 -1.49 13.34 -8.05
N ARG A 119 -0.25 13.71 -8.36
CA ARG A 119 0.14 15.11 -8.51
C ARG A 119 0.35 15.42 -9.98
N GLY A 120 -0.38 16.40 -10.49
CA GLY A 120 -0.31 16.86 -11.87
C GLY A 120 0.86 17.80 -12.14
N PRO A 121 1.04 18.21 -13.41
CA PRO A 121 2.14 19.08 -13.85
C PRO A 121 2.06 20.50 -13.26
N ASP A 122 0.89 20.93 -12.83
CA ASP A 122 0.62 22.19 -12.14
C ASP A 122 0.85 22.13 -10.61
N GLY A 123 1.23 20.93 -10.09
CA GLY A 123 1.43 20.67 -8.67
C GLY A 123 0.14 20.39 -7.89
N ILE A 124 -1.02 20.38 -8.55
CA ILE A 124 -2.30 20.06 -7.92
C ILE A 124 -2.38 18.55 -7.66
N GLU A 125 -2.84 18.18 -6.46
CA GLU A 125 -3.18 16.81 -6.13
C GLU A 125 -4.67 16.54 -6.38
N TYR A 126 -4.93 15.42 -7.04
CA TYR A 126 -6.29 14.99 -7.37
C TYR A 126 -6.85 14.13 -6.24
N SER A 127 -8.11 14.38 -5.86
CA SER A 127 -8.87 13.54 -4.90
C SER A 127 -9.70 12.46 -5.59
N ALA A 128 -9.92 12.62 -6.90
CA ALA A 128 -10.62 11.66 -7.75
C ALA A 128 -10.16 11.80 -9.20
N VAL A 129 -10.30 10.75 -9.99
CA VAL A 129 -10.11 10.73 -11.45
C VAL A 129 -11.36 10.13 -12.09
N ASP A 130 -11.97 10.84 -13.04
CA ASP A 130 -13.19 10.42 -13.77
C ASP A 130 -14.29 9.82 -12.86
N GLY A 131 -14.47 10.41 -11.69
CA GLY A 131 -15.44 9.96 -10.69
C GLY A 131 -14.98 8.77 -9.82
N PHE A 132 -13.81 8.21 -10.08
CA PHE A 132 -13.21 7.21 -9.21
C PHE A 132 -12.51 7.91 -8.02
N PRO A 133 -12.95 7.66 -6.77
CA PRO A 133 -12.33 8.26 -5.59
C PRO A 133 -10.94 7.67 -5.37
N LEU A 134 -9.95 8.52 -5.13
CA LEU A 134 -8.59 8.12 -4.85
C LEU A 134 -8.31 7.94 -3.36
N GLU A 135 -9.22 8.41 -2.51
CA GLU A 135 -9.12 8.33 -1.05
C GLU A 135 -9.98 7.21 -0.49
N ASN A 136 -9.48 6.58 0.58
CA ASN A 136 -10.17 5.51 1.31
C ASN A 136 -10.58 4.31 0.43
N ILE A 137 -9.75 3.96 -0.53
CA ILE A 137 -9.93 2.75 -1.33
C ILE A 137 -9.72 1.55 -0.40
N LEU A 138 -10.72 0.67 -0.31
CA LEU A 138 -10.66 -0.49 0.57
C LEU A 138 -10.00 -1.68 -0.15
N ILE A 139 -8.83 -2.09 0.35
CA ILE A 139 -8.04 -3.19 -0.19
C ILE A 139 -8.38 -4.47 0.58
N ASP A 140 -8.87 -5.48 -0.11
CA ASP A 140 -9.26 -6.78 0.41
C ASP A 140 -8.37 -7.93 -0.06
N SER A 141 -7.48 -7.67 -1.00
CA SER A 141 -6.56 -8.64 -1.59
C SER A 141 -5.13 -8.12 -1.63
N PRO A 142 -4.11 -9.00 -1.61
CA PRO A 142 -2.71 -8.59 -1.57
C PRO A 142 -2.23 -7.89 -2.84
N ASN A 143 -2.94 -8.02 -3.95
CA ASN A 143 -2.66 -7.40 -5.25
C ASN A 143 -3.95 -6.85 -5.86
N TYR A 144 -4.52 -5.88 -5.17
CA TYR A 144 -5.75 -5.21 -5.58
C TYR A 144 -5.55 -4.41 -6.87
N ARG A 145 -6.39 -4.64 -7.88
CA ARG A 145 -6.36 -3.95 -9.17
C ARG A 145 -7.68 -3.22 -9.45
N THR A 146 -7.59 -1.95 -9.84
CA THR A 146 -8.77 -1.14 -10.13
C THR A 146 -9.37 -1.43 -11.52
N GLY A 147 -8.56 -1.93 -12.47
CA GLY A 147 -8.87 -1.82 -13.89
C GLY A 147 -8.79 -0.37 -14.38
N PRO A 148 -9.33 -0.06 -15.57
CA PRO A 148 -9.30 1.29 -16.14
C PRO A 148 -10.22 2.23 -15.35
N VAL A 149 -9.63 3.20 -14.67
CA VAL A 149 -10.38 4.18 -13.84
C VAL A 149 -10.02 5.63 -14.15
N TRP A 150 -8.94 5.88 -14.86
CA TRP A 150 -8.47 7.22 -15.20
C TRP A 150 -8.34 7.36 -16.72
N PHE A 151 -9.30 8.06 -17.34
CA PHE A 151 -9.32 8.35 -18.78
C PHE A 151 -8.65 9.69 -19.05
N THR A 152 -7.43 9.66 -19.58
CA THR A 152 -6.52 10.80 -19.58
C THR A 152 -6.86 11.89 -20.61
N GLY A 153 -7.91 11.74 -21.41
CA GLY A 153 -8.30 12.64 -22.49
C GLY A 153 -8.52 14.10 -22.09
N ASP A 154 -9.07 14.33 -20.90
CA ASP A 154 -9.38 15.68 -20.40
C ASP A 154 -8.28 16.28 -19.51
N TYR A 155 -7.19 15.56 -19.30
CA TYR A 155 -6.09 15.99 -18.45
C TYR A 155 -5.01 16.72 -19.25
N GLY A 156 -4.30 17.66 -18.60
CA GLY A 156 -3.24 18.46 -19.23
C GLY A 156 -2.00 17.64 -19.59
N ASN A 157 -1.25 18.07 -20.59
CA ASN A 157 0.07 17.48 -20.90
C ASN A 157 1.06 17.83 -19.78
N GLY A 158 1.95 16.91 -19.43
CA GLY A 158 3.02 17.13 -18.46
C GLY A 158 3.31 15.91 -17.59
N ASN A 159 4.18 16.10 -16.63
CA ASN A 159 4.58 15.03 -15.72
C ASN A 159 3.53 14.82 -14.61
N TYR A 160 3.11 13.59 -14.46
CA TYR A 160 2.27 13.14 -13.37
C TYR A 160 3.07 12.23 -12.45
N THR A 161 2.99 12.49 -11.16
CA THR A 161 3.63 11.66 -10.13
C THR A 161 2.56 10.99 -9.30
N VAL A 162 2.63 9.66 -9.18
CA VAL A 162 1.63 8.84 -8.50
C VAL A 162 2.29 7.99 -7.43
N TRP A 163 1.66 7.92 -6.26
CA TRP A 163 2.06 7.03 -5.17
C TRP A 163 0.83 6.58 -4.38
N VAL A 164 0.99 5.60 -3.51
CA VAL A 164 -0.08 5.13 -2.64
C VAL A 164 0.37 5.16 -1.18
N GLU A 165 -0.56 5.49 -0.29
CA GLU A 165 -0.38 5.60 1.15
C GLU A 165 -1.34 4.66 1.88
N SER A 166 -0.83 3.94 2.88
CA SER A 166 -1.64 3.13 3.78
C SER A 166 -2.22 4.01 4.88
N THR A 167 -3.53 4.28 4.83
CA THR A 167 -4.20 5.23 5.72
C THR A 167 -4.88 4.57 6.92
N GLY A 168 -4.91 3.24 6.97
CA GLY A 168 -5.45 2.49 8.10
C GLY A 168 -4.78 2.88 9.42
N ASN A 169 -5.57 3.28 10.41
CA ASN A 169 -5.09 3.75 11.73
C ASN A 169 -4.06 4.90 11.65
N ASN A 170 -4.16 5.77 10.65
CA ASN A 170 -3.20 6.85 10.37
C ASN A 170 -1.76 6.35 10.26
N MET A 171 -1.58 5.20 9.63
CA MET A 171 -0.29 4.51 9.57
C MET A 171 0.76 5.34 8.80
N ASN A 172 0.37 5.95 7.67
CA ASN A 172 1.22 6.84 6.90
C ASN A 172 1.60 8.12 7.64
N ASP A 173 0.70 8.69 8.45
CA ASP A 173 0.94 9.92 9.20
C ASP A 173 1.85 9.70 10.40
N ASN A 174 1.62 8.58 11.12
CA ASN A 174 2.39 8.26 12.32
C ASN A 174 3.76 7.64 12.01
N TYR A 175 3.87 6.91 10.90
CA TYR A 175 5.09 6.16 10.55
C TYR A 175 5.33 6.17 9.04
N PRO A 176 5.57 7.35 8.44
CA PRO A 176 5.84 7.44 7.01
C PRO A 176 7.15 6.70 6.69
N SER A 177 7.05 5.65 5.89
CA SER A 177 8.19 4.84 5.49
C SER A 177 7.97 4.27 4.10
N GLN A 178 8.88 4.61 3.18
CA GLN A 178 8.82 4.14 1.80
C GLN A 178 8.92 2.62 1.72
N GLY A 179 8.06 2.00 0.93
CA GLY A 179 7.94 0.56 0.78
C GLY A 179 7.16 -0.13 1.91
N LYS A 180 6.83 0.59 3.00
CA LYS A 180 6.09 0.05 4.15
C LYS A 180 4.69 0.67 4.29
N THR A 181 4.62 1.98 4.41
CA THR A 181 3.36 2.72 4.59
C THR A 181 3.08 3.67 3.44
N ILE A 182 4.10 4.00 2.65
CA ILE A 182 4.04 4.84 1.45
C ILE A 182 4.82 4.11 0.36
N SER A 183 4.26 4.00 -0.85
CA SER A 183 4.98 3.41 -1.98
C SER A 183 6.09 4.32 -2.51
N ALA A 184 7.01 3.76 -3.28
CA ALA A 184 7.84 4.58 -4.16
C ALA A 184 6.93 5.31 -5.17
N PRO A 185 7.20 6.59 -5.48
CA PRO A 185 6.46 7.31 -6.51
C PRO A 185 6.85 6.83 -7.90
N VAL A 186 5.87 6.79 -8.80
CA VAL A 186 6.06 6.57 -10.23
C VAL A 186 5.74 7.88 -10.94
N THR A 187 6.67 8.38 -11.76
CA THR A 187 6.46 9.59 -12.57
C THR A 187 6.49 9.23 -14.03
N PHE A 188 5.51 9.70 -14.79
CA PHE A 188 5.43 9.55 -16.25
C PHE A 188 4.97 10.84 -16.92
N LEU A 189 5.35 11.01 -18.18
CA LEU A 189 4.92 12.12 -19.01
C LEU A 189 3.63 11.76 -19.74
N LEU A 190 2.55 12.51 -19.50
CA LEU A 190 1.32 12.43 -20.27
C LEU A 190 1.37 13.46 -21.40
N GLN A 191 1.19 13.03 -22.65
CA GLN A 191 1.19 13.95 -23.79
C GLN A 191 0.37 13.42 -24.97
N ARG A 192 -0.10 14.36 -25.80
CA ARG A 192 -1.02 14.07 -26.91
C ARG A 192 -0.35 13.29 -28.05
N THR A 193 0.95 13.52 -28.30
CA THR A 193 1.71 12.90 -29.36
C THR A 193 3.12 12.59 -28.89
N ASN A 194 3.72 11.53 -29.43
CA ASN A 194 5.13 11.26 -29.19
C ASN A 194 5.99 12.31 -29.89
N PRO A 195 6.77 13.13 -29.17
CA PRO A 195 7.61 14.15 -29.80
C PRO A 195 8.77 13.56 -30.63
N LEU A 196 9.09 12.26 -30.44
CA LEU A 196 10.16 11.57 -31.16
C LEU A 196 9.70 10.93 -32.46
N ILE A 197 8.39 10.90 -32.74
CA ILE A 197 7.84 10.45 -34.02
C ILE A 197 7.46 11.68 -34.85
N ALA A 198 8.44 12.29 -35.50
CA ALA A 198 8.17 13.20 -36.59
C ALA A 198 7.80 12.34 -37.81
N ALA A 199 6.57 12.44 -38.31
CA ALA A 199 6.20 11.91 -39.61
C ALA A 199 6.97 12.72 -40.68
N THR A 200 8.05 12.19 -41.17
CA THR A 200 8.66 12.70 -42.41
C THR A 200 7.76 12.25 -43.56
N THR A 201 6.89 13.13 -44.05
CA THR A 201 6.30 12.96 -45.38
C THR A 201 7.42 13.09 -46.37
N ALA A 202 7.84 11.98 -46.99
CA ALA A 202 8.66 12.04 -48.18
C ALA A 202 7.84 12.78 -49.23
N ALA A 203 8.30 13.94 -49.64
CA ALA A 203 7.78 14.61 -50.82
C ALA A 203 8.08 13.72 -52.04
N ALA A 204 7.04 13.35 -52.78
CA ALA A 204 7.15 12.64 -54.05
C ALA A 204 7.61 13.61 -55.17
#